data_104193516a048c1e98cece4b033f9b25
#
_entry.id   104193516a048c1e98cece4b033f9b25
#
_cell.length_a   1.000
_cell.length_b   1.000
_cell.length_c   1.000
_cell.angle_alpha   90.00
_cell.angle_beta   90.00
_cell.angle_gamma   90.00
#
_symmetry.space_group_name_H-M   'P 1'
#
loop_
_entity.id
_entity.type
_entity.pdbx_description
1 polymer ?
#
loop_
_entity_poly.entity_id
_entity_poly.type
_entity_poly.pdbx_seq_one_letter_code
_entity_poly.pdbx_strand_id
1 'polypeptide(L)'
;MMAVIAGLWLSYEIWRFLWEPDYLGPLPIHPGAIDLKMRFNEVNAWFQGTPVYKTIGSAVYPPASYVIFWLLLGWLSLPYAKLLWLAASLFVVWIFSRQLIRYSLASSPLEKRFIGWLPFAAYATGATIGNGQVIVFVLPLLLAGIWNICHSSIPAIRRKLGNVAILLALVQPTIAAPFFWLIMFVPRTIKPAAIIVMSYVLLTGFALMFQTMGTAKKLDSASSMKSIENWTSHASGGIKAGSVSGGYNNIHTLLTSTGLAKWNIPASLIILLALGIWIFLYRHAEIGLLIGMTAIIARLWIYHRWYNDLLIVLPLVTLFRITHQAHYSSKAKYVATVLFIIGWLVTLAPGGLYLLPSPLDTVWMMAQVVLWLGMLVFLMQQIYTQYTPQFRILNLR
;
A
#
# COMPACT_ATOMS: atom_id res chain seq x y z
N MET A 1 -22.90 -13.60 -5.95
CA MET A 1 -21.83 -14.21 -5.12
C MET A 1 -20.90 -13.17 -4.52
N MET A 2 -20.09 -12.40 -5.29
CA MET A 2 -19.13 -11.41 -4.73
C MET A 2 -19.76 -10.39 -3.77
N ALA A 3 -20.95 -9.84 -4.09
CA ALA A 3 -21.62 -8.89 -3.23
C ALA A 3 -22.04 -9.51 -1.87
N VAL A 4 -22.41 -10.78 -1.86
CA VAL A 4 -22.76 -11.50 -0.63
C VAL A 4 -21.51 -11.73 0.22
N ILE A 5 -20.43 -12.21 -0.39
CA ILE A 5 -19.14 -12.41 0.30
C ILE A 5 -18.66 -11.08 0.89
N ALA A 6 -18.66 -10.01 0.09
CA ALA A 6 -18.28 -8.67 0.53
C ALA A 6 -19.17 -8.18 1.68
N GLY A 7 -20.48 -8.35 1.56
CA GLY A 7 -21.44 -7.92 2.58
C GLY A 7 -21.20 -8.62 3.92
N LEU A 8 -21.09 -9.95 3.92
CA LEU A 8 -20.83 -10.72 5.14
C LEU A 8 -19.48 -10.38 5.77
N TRP A 9 -18.43 -10.32 4.96
CA TRP A 9 -17.10 -10.02 5.44
C TRP A 9 -16.97 -8.60 6.00
N LEU A 10 -17.47 -7.60 5.27
CA LEU A 10 -17.44 -6.22 5.74
C LEU A 10 -18.31 -6.02 6.98
N SER A 11 -19.48 -6.67 7.06
CA SER A 11 -20.33 -6.61 8.27
C SER A 11 -19.60 -7.15 9.50
N TYR A 12 -18.90 -8.29 9.37
CA TYR A 12 -18.06 -8.84 10.43
C TYR A 12 -16.96 -7.88 10.86
N GLU A 13 -16.21 -7.31 9.90
CA GLU A 13 -15.08 -6.42 10.19
C GLU A 13 -15.54 -5.06 10.74
N ILE A 14 -16.67 -4.53 10.30
CA ILE A 14 -17.30 -3.32 10.86
C ILE A 14 -17.74 -3.57 12.29
N TRP A 15 -18.40 -4.71 12.56
CA TRP A 15 -18.77 -5.11 13.90
C TRP A 15 -17.52 -5.20 14.80
N ARG A 16 -16.47 -5.90 14.37
CA ARG A 16 -15.21 -6.02 15.09
C ARG A 16 -14.56 -4.65 15.35
N PHE A 17 -14.57 -3.74 14.37
CA PHE A 17 -14.04 -2.38 14.49
C PHE A 17 -14.78 -1.52 15.51
N LEU A 18 -16.10 -1.61 15.55
CA LEU A 18 -16.92 -0.75 16.42
C LEU A 18 -16.95 -1.26 17.87
N TRP A 19 -17.21 -2.56 18.06
CA TRP A 19 -17.46 -3.16 19.38
C TRP A 19 -16.20 -3.76 20.03
N GLU A 20 -15.16 -4.02 19.24
CA GLU A 20 -13.87 -4.54 19.71
C GLU A 20 -14.00 -5.80 20.59
N PRO A 21 -14.76 -6.79 20.17
CA PRO A 21 -14.98 -7.99 20.96
C PRO A 21 -13.69 -8.81 21.10
N ASP A 22 -13.48 -9.41 22.28
CA ASP A 22 -12.35 -10.29 22.53
C ASP A 22 -12.66 -11.75 22.11
N TYR A 23 -13.97 -12.10 21.98
CA TYR A 23 -14.43 -13.43 21.67
C TYR A 23 -15.57 -13.43 20.66
N LEU A 24 -15.62 -14.47 19.82
CA LEU A 24 -16.75 -14.82 18.98
C LEU A 24 -17.23 -16.22 19.41
N GLY A 25 -18.23 -16.27 20.30
CA GLY A 25 -18.58 -17.51 20.98
C GLY A 25 -17.43 -18.03 21.81
N PRO A 26 -16.99 -19.30 21.67
CA PRO A 26 -15.85 -19.85 22.40
C PRO A 26 -14.49 -19.47 21.77
N LEU A 27 -14.46 -18.82 20.61
CA LEU A 27 -13.25 -18.54 19.87
C LEU A 27 -12.68 -17.15 20.22
N PRO A 28 -11.43 -17.04 20.69
CA PRO A 28 -10.76 -15.76 20.87
C PRO A 28 -10.53 -15.09 19.50
N ILE A 29 -10.79 -13.79 19.42
CA ILE A 29 -10.56 -13.01 18.22
C ILE A 29 -9.73 -11.77 18.55
N HIS A 30 -8.98 -11.30 17.57
CA HIS A 30 -8.26 -10.03 17.74
C HIS A 30 -9.24 -8.85 17.78
N PRO A 31 -9.17 -7.99 18.81
CA PRO A 31 -10.02 -6.81 18.90
C PRO A 31 -9.83 -5.90 17.67
N GLY A 32 -10.88 -5.18 17.30
CA GLY A 32 -10.85 -4.26 16.18
C GLY A 32 -10.20 -2.92 16.51
N ALA A 33 -10.06 -2.07 15.49
CA ALA A 33 -9.56 -0.69 15.58
C ALA A 33 -8.15 -0.54 16.21
N ILE A 34 -7.36 -1.62 16.29
CA ILE A 34 -6.06 -1.61 16.99
C ILE A 34 -5.13 -0.55 16.40
N ASP A 35 -4.98 -0.54 15.08
CA ASP A 35 -4.05 0.38 14.40
C ASP A 35 -4.55 1.83 14.47
N LEU A 36 -5.86 2.05 14.35
CA LEU A 36 -6.42 3.39 14.54
C LEU A 36 -6.16 3.93 15.95
N LYS A 37 -6.37 3.11 17.00
CA LYS A 37 -6.09 3.49 18.37
C LYS A 37 -4.62 3.84 18.58
N MET A 38 -3.71 3.03 18.03
CA MET A 38 -2.28 3.33 18.07
C MET A 38 -1.98 4.68 17.43
N ARG A 39 -2.49 4.92 16.21
CA ARG A 39 -2.28 6.21 15.51
C ARG A 39 -2.91 7.37 16.26
N PHE A 40 -4.11 7.20 16.82
CA PHE A 40 -4.78 8.22 17.63
C PHE A 40 -3.93 8.62 18.84
N ASN A 41 -3.41 7.64 19.58
CA ASN A 41 -2.57 7.88 20.76
C ASN A 41 -1.23 8.53 20.36
N GLU A 42 -0.59 8.08 19.30
CA GLU A 42 0.66 8.65 18.79
C GLU A 42 0.49 10.11 18.36
N VAL A 43 -0.61 10.44 17.64
CA VAL A 43 -0.91 11.82 17.21
C VAL A 43 -1.10 12.72 18.41
N ASN A 44 -1.89 12.31 19.39
CA ASN A 44 -2.12 13.11 20.59
C ASN A 44 -0.82 13.33 21.39
N ALA A 45 -0.03 12.27 21.59
CA ALA A 45 1.27 12.36 22.23
C ALA A 45 2.24 13.29 21.46
N TRP A 46 2.25 13.22 20.12
CA TRP A 46 3.10 14.05 19.28
C TRP A 46 2.83 15.54 19.50
N PHE A 47 1.55 15.95 19.40
CA PHE A 47 1.16 17.36 19.51
C PHE A 47 1.15 17.87 20.97
N GLN A 48 1.24 16.98 21.96
CA GLN A 48 1.52 17.32 23.36
C GLN A 48 3.02 17.45 23.67
N GLY A 49 3.89 17.31 22.67
CA GLY A 49 5.34 17.40 22.85
C GLY A 49 5.98 16.17 23.48
N THR A 50 5.25 15.04 23.56
CA THR A 50 5.80 13.77 24.07
C THR A 50 6.75 13.16 23.04
N PRO A 51 7.94 12.67 23.40
CA PRO A 51 8.88 12.04 22.47
C PRO A 51 8.40 10.65 22.05
N VAL A 52 7.45 10.62 21.10
CA VAL A 52 6.66 9.45 20.67
C VAL A 52 7.53 8.23 20.37
N TYR A 53 8.65 8.39 19.65
CA TYR A 53 9.55 7.28 19.33
C TYR A 53 10.28 6.67 20.52
N LYS A 54 10.33 7.38 21.66
CA LYS A 54 10.93 6.84 22.90
C LYS A 54 9.91 6.20 23.82
N THR A 55 8.66 6.71 23.78
CA THR A 55 7.62 6.35 24.75
C THR A 55 6.63 5.33 24.21
N ILE A 56 6.43 5.29 22.88
CA ILE A 56 5.44 4.42 22.24
C ILE A 56 6.16 3.46 21.31
N GLY A 57 6.31 2.20 21.74
CA GLY A 57 7.05 1.17 21.01
C GLY A 57 6.46 0.80 19.63
N SER A 58 5.22 1.17 19.35
CA SER A 58 4.56 0.95 18.04
C SER A 58 4.76 2.09 17.03
N ALA A 59 5.40 3.20 17.45
CA ALA A 59 5.58 4.39 16.63
C ALA A 59 6.61 4.18 15.52
N VAL A 60 6.12 4.02 14.28
CA VAL A 60 6.93 3.74 13.08
C VAL A 60 6.68 4.73 11.93
N TYR A 61 5.78 5.69 12.13
CA TYR A 61 5.46 6.67 11.09
C TYR A 61 6.41 7.86 11.13
N PRO A 62 6.81 8.42 9.98
CA PRO A 62 7.64 9.62 9.92
C PRO A 62 6.92 10.85 10.51
N PRO A 63 7.66 11.88 10.95
CA PRO A 63 7.06 13.08 11.55
C PRO A 63 5.97 13.74 10.71
N ALA A 64 6.16 13.88 9.39
CA ALA A 64 5.15 14.44 8.48
C ALA A 64 3.81 13.70 8.53
N SER A 65 3.83 12.39 8.78
CA SER A 65 2.61 11.58 8.85
C SER A 65 1.73 11.97 10.02
N TYR A 66 2.30 12.41 11.15
CA TYR A 66 1.53 12.87 12.31
C TYR A 66 0.75 14.14 12.01
N VAL A 67 1.27 15.05 11.18
CA VAL A 67 0.51 16.23 10.70
C VAL A 67 -0.68 15.79 9.87
N ILE A 68 -0.50 14.86 8.95
CA ILE A 68 -1.58 14.34 8.11
C ILE A 68 -2.64 13.62 8.98
N PHE A 69 -2.21 12.79 9.91
CA PHE A 69 -3.13 12.13 10.84
C PHE A 69 -3.86 13.12 11.75
N TRP A 70 -3.19 14.20 12.18
CA TRP A 70 -3.82 15.20 13.02
C TRP A 70 -5.02 15.87 12.35
N LEU A 71 -4.93 16.14 11.05
CA LEU A 71 -6.06 16.67 10.28
C LEU A 71 -7.30 15.78 10.32
N LEU A 72 -7.11 14.46 10.50
CA LEU A 72 -8.19 13.48 10.54
C LEU A 72 -8.61 13.11 11.96
N LEU A 73 -7.68 13.12 12.92
CA LEU A 73 -7.88 12.51 14.24
C LEU A 73 -7.67 13.48 15.39
N GLY A 74 -6.81 14.50 15.25
CA GLY A 74 -6.25 15.26 16.37
C GLY A 74 -7.22 16.18 17.11
N TRP A 75 -8.37 16.46 16.56
CA TRP A 75 -9.41 17.34 17.10
C TRP A 75 -10.67 16.58 17.56
N LEU A 76 -10.68 15.26 17.44
CA LEU A 76 -11.81 14.40 17.79
C LEU A 76 -11.52 13.62 19.07
N SER A 77 -12.57 13.22 19.79
CA SER A 77 -12.43 12.12 20.74
C SER A 77 -12.42 10.78 20.02
N LEU A 78 -11.85 9.74 20.64
CA LEU A 78 -11.67 8.43 20.02
C LEU A 78 -12.96 7.82 19.43
N PRO A 79 -14.14 7.89 20.11
CA PRO A 79 -15.37 7.36 19.53
C PRO A 79 -15.76 8.05 18.20
N TYR A 80 -15.66 9.39 18.16
CA TYR A 80 -15.97 10.14 16.94
C TYR A 80 -14.91 9.92 15.84
N ALA A 81 -13.63 9.80 16.24
CA ALA A 81 -12.56 9.43 15.32
C ALA A 81 -12.81 8.06 14.67
N LYS A 82 -13.28 7.06 15.44
CA LYS A 82 -13.67 5.74 14.93
C LYS A 82 -14.81 5.85 13.90
N LEU A 83 -15.87 6.57 14.22
CA LEU A 83 -17.02 6.73 13.31
C LEU A 83 -16.61 7.43 12.00
N LEU A 84 -15.86 8.54 12.10
CA LEU A 84 -15.34 9.25 10.93
C LEU A 84 -14.43 8.36 10.09
N TRP A 85 -13.51 7.63 10.73
CA TRP A 85 -12.58 6.73 10.05
C TRP A 85 -13.32 5.62 9.30
N LEU A 86 -14.31 5.01 9.92
CA LEU A 86 -15.12 3.97 9.30
C LEU A 86 -15.88 4.50 8.08
N ALA A 87 -16.61 5.62 8.25
CA ALA A 87 -17.36 6.23 7.16
C ALA A 87 -16.44 6.65 6.00
N ALA A 88 -15.30 7.28 6.31
CA ALA A 88 -14.30 7.67 5.34
C ALA A 88 -13.68 6.44 4.64
N SER A 89 -13.39 5.36 5.36
CA SER A 89 -12.84 4.11 4.79
C SER A 89 -13.80 3.49 3.78
N LEU A 90 -15.08 3.37 4.11
CA LEU A 90 -16.10 2.83 3.19
C LEU A 90 -16.26 3.71 1.95
N PHE A 91 -16.31 5.03 2.14
CA PHE A 91 -16.38 5.99 1.03
C PHE A 91 -15.16 5.91 0.11
N VAL A 92 -13.97 5.80 0.67
CA VAL A 92 -12.72 5.73 -0.09
C VAL A 92 -12.58 4.39 -0.82
N VAL A 93 -13.03 3.26 -0.25
CA VAL A 93 -13.10 1.98 -0.97
C VAL A 93 -14.08 2.08 -2.16
N TRP A 94 -15.20 2.79 -1.99
CA TRP A 94 -16.12 3.05 -3.11
C TRP A 94 -15.45 3.90 -4.21
N ILE A 95 -14.71 4.97 -3.86
CA ILE A 95 -13.91 5.75 -4.83
C ILE A 95 -12.89 4.84 -5.52
N PHE A 96 -12.18 4.01 -4.77
CA PHE A 96 -11.19 3.07 -5.30
C PHE A 96 -11.82 2.10 -6.31
N SER A 97 -12.98 1.54 -5.98
CA SER A 97 -13.78 0.72 -6.90
C SER A 97 -14.07 1.46 -8.22
N ARG A 98 -14.52 2.71 -8.15
CA ARG A 98 -14.79 3.54 -9.34
C ARG A 98 -13.53 3.82 -10.16
N GLN A 99 -12.41 4.02 -9.50
CA GLN A 99 -11.11 4.19 -10.16
C GLN A 99 -10.68 2.89 -10.87
N LEU A 100 -10.83 1.73 -10.21
CA LEU A 100 -10.49 0.42 -10.79
C LEU A 100 -11.35 0.10 -12.02
N ILE A 101 -12.65 0.40 -11.99
CA ILE A 101 -13.52 0.25 -13.17
C ILE A 101 -12.98 1.09 -14.35
N ARG A 102 -12.62 2.34 -14.12
CA ARG A 102 -12.04 3.21 -15.17
C ARG A 102 -10.69 2.72 -15.64
N TYR A 103 -9.88 2.23 -14.71
CA TYR A 103 -8.54 1.73 -15.00
C TYR A 103 -8.56 0.38 -15.73
N SER A 104 -9.56 -0.48 -15.49
CA SER A 104 -9.62 -1.86 -16.00
C SER A 104 -9.86 -2.01 -17.51
N LEU A 105 -10.38 -0.98 -18.19
CA LEU A 105 -10.88 -1.05 -19.56
C LEU A 105 -12.07 -2.03 -19.75
N ALA A 106 -12.77 -2.38 -18.66
CA ALA A 106 -13.96 -3.21 -18.71
C ALA A 106 -15.01 -2.61 -19.64
N SER A 107 -15.49 -3.39 -20.60
CA SER A 107 -16.41 -2.95 -21.65
C SER A 107 -17.87 -3.25 -21.27
N SER A 108 -18.15 -4.46 -20.80
CA SER A 108 -19.50 -4.91 -20.48
C SER A 108 -19.96 -4.45 -19.08
N PRO A 109 -21.28 -4.31 -18.87
CA PRO A 109 -21.82 -4.02 -17.54
C PRO A 109 -21.46 -5.08 -16.48
N LEU A 110 -21.35 -6.34 -16.90
CA LEU A 110 -20.99 -7.45 -16.01
C LEU A 110 -19.55 -7.33 -15.53
N GLU A 111 -18.62 -7.07 -16.44
CA GLU A 111 -17.21 -6.83 -16.11
C GLU A 111 -17.04 -5.63 -15.18
N LYS A 112 -17.71 -4.52 -15.48
CA LYS A 112 -17.68 -3.32 -14.62
C LYS A 112 -18.17 -3.62 -13.20
N ARG A 113 -19.25 -4.40 -13.08
CA ARG A 113 -19.74 -4.86 -11.78
C ARG A 113 -18.75 -5.78 -11.08
N PHE A 114 -18.16 -6.72 -11.82
CA PHE A 114 -17.17 -7.64 -11.28
C PHE A 114 -15.94 -6.89 -10.74
N ILE A 115 -15.31 -6.02 -11.56
CA ILE A 115 -14.18 -5.21 -11.16
C ILE A 115 -14.56 -4.27 -10.00
N GLY A 116 -15.77 -3.70 -10.02
CA GLY A 116 -16.24 -2.83 -8.96
C GLY A 116 -16.37 -3.51 -7.60
N TRP A 117 -16.73 -4.80 -7.57
CA TRP A 117 -16.81 -5.59 -6.34
C TRP A 117 -15.47 -6.17 -5.89
N LEU A 118 -14.44 -6.16 -6.74
CA LEU A 118 -13.14 -6.76 -6.46
C LEU A 118 -12.51 -6.24 -5.15
N PRO A 119 -12.39 -4.91 -4.92
CA PRO A 119 -11.82 -4.41 -3.67
C PRO A 119 -12.70 -4.73 -2.46
N PHE A 120 -14.03 -4.75 -2.58
CA PHE A 120 -14.92 -5.06 -1.46
C PHE A 120 -14.89 -6.53 -1.06
N ALA A 121 -14.71 -7.42 -2.02
CA ALA A 121 -14.65 -8.87 -1.80
C ALA A 121 -13.25 -9.37 -1.39
N ALA A 122 -12.24 -8.52 -1.46
CA ALA A 122 -10.89 -8.86 -1.04
C ALA A 122 -10.80 -8.94 0.50
N TYR A 123 -10.25 -10.04 1.02
CA TYR A 123 -10.09 -10.21 2.47
C TYR A 123 -9.29 -9.08 3.11
N ALA A 124 -8.27 -8.58 2.40
CA ALA A 124 -7.40 -7.52 2.86
C ALA A 124 -8.15 -6.20 3.09
N THR A 125 -9.21 -5.91 2.34
CA THR A 125 -10.02 -4.69 2.54
C THR A 125 -10.77 -4.74 3.86
N GLY A 126 -11.49 -5.83 4.12
CA GLY A 126 -12.21 -5.96 5.39
C GLY A 126 -11.26 -5.90 6.57
N ALA A 127 -10.18 -6.70 6.54
CA ALA A 127 -9.16 -6.67 7.58
C ALA A 127 -8.51 -5.29 7.78
N THR A 128 -8.31 -4.54 6.71
CA THR A 128 -7.81 -3.15 6.75
C THR A 128 -8.80 -2.23 7.46
N ILE A 129 -10.10 -2.35 7.14
CA ILE A 129 -11.16 -1.58 7.80
C ILE A 129 -11.27 -2.01 9.27
N GLY A 130 -11.34 -3.31 9.55
CA GLY A 130 -11.48 -3.84 10.91
C GLY A 130 -10.33 -3.49 11.85
N ASN A 131 -9.11 -3.34 11.34
CA ASN A 131 -7.96 -2.90 12.13
C ASN A 131 -7.79 -1.36 12.16
N GLY A 132 -8.46 -0.62 11.28
CA GLY A 132 -8.28 0.82 11.13
C GLY A 132 -6.95 1.20 10.45
N GLN A 133 -6.57 0.43 9.42
CA GLN A 133 -5.32 0.64 8.68
C GLN A 133 -5.43 1.76 7.66
N VAL A 134 -4.34 2.51 7.50
CA VAL A 134 -4.30 3.68 6.61
C VAL A 134 -4.17 3.33 5.12
N ILE A 135 -3.75 2.11 4.79
CA ILE A 135 -3.55 1.68 3.38
C ILE A 135 -4.82 1.85 2.53
N VAL A 136 -6.00 1.73 3.13
CA VAL A 136 -7.28 1.92 2.43
C VAL A 136 -7.38 3.30 1.79
N PHE A 137 -6.77 4.33 2.41
CA PHE A 137 -6.70 5.69 1.88
C PHE A 137 -5.54 5.87 0.91
N VAL A 138 -4.41 5.22 1.19
CA VAL A 138 -3.17 5.38 0.42
C VAL A 138 -3.34 4.94 -1.03
N LEU A 139 -3.95 3.77 -1.29
CA LEU A 139 -4.03 3.23 -2.64
C LEU A 139 -4.87 4.09 -3.61
N PRO A 140 -6.10 4.52 -3.28
CA PRO A 140 -6.85 5.39 -4.17
C PRO A 140 -6.20 6.77 -4.35
N LEU A 141 -5.51 7.29 -3.34
CA LEU A 141 -4.72 8.52 -3.46
C LEU A 141 -3.54 8.34 -4.43
N LEU A 142 -2.80 7.22 -4.33
CA LEU A 142 -1.73 6.89 -5.26
C LEU A 142 -2.25 6.76 -6.68
N LEU A 143 -3.33 5.99 -6.90
CA LEU A 143 -3.89 5.79 -8.23
C LEU A 143 -4.39 7.09 -8.85
N ALA A 144 -5.11 7.91 -8.08
CA ALA A 144 -5.56 9.24 -8.52
C ALA A 144 -4.37 10.18 -8.80
N GLY A 145 -3.37 10.18 -7.93
CA GLY A 145 -2.18 11.01 -8.06
C GLY A 145 -1.37 10.67 -9.31
N ILE A 146 -1.04 9.38 -9.48
CA ILE A 146 -0.29 8.88 -10.64
C ILE A 146 -1.05 9.19 -11.94
N TRP A 147 -2.36 8.92 -11.97
CA TRP A 147 -3.16 9.21 -13.14
C TRP A 147 -3.13 10.69 -13.53
N ASN A 148 -3.34 11.58 -12.55
CA ASN A 148 -3.39 13.02 -12.80
C ASN A 148 -2.02 13.64 -13.14
N ILE A 149 -0.91 13.03 -12.70
CA ILE A 149 0.44 13.54 -12.96
C ILE A 149 1.01 12.98 -14.25
N CYS A 150 0.82 11.68 -14.52
CA CYS A 150 1.48 10.99 -15.63
C CYS A 150 0.78 11.17 -16.99
N HIS A 151 -0.47 11.62 -17.04
CA HIS A 151 -1.17 11.86 -18.31
C HIS A 151 -1.03 13.32 -18.76
N SER A 152 -0.47 13.53 -19.94
CA SER A 152 -0.16 14.85 -20.50
C SER A 152 -1.41 15.72 -20.79
N SER A 153 -2.54 15.08 -21.11
CA SER A 153 -3.82 15.77 -21.45
C SER A 153 -4.58 16.30 -20.23
N ILE A 154 -4.11 16.09 -19.03
CA ILE A 154 -4.80 16.50 -17.79
C ILE A 154 -4.64 18.00 -17.54
N PRO A 155 -5.72 18.73 -17.23
CA PRO A 155 -5.67 20.15 -16.87
C PRO A 155 -4.75 20.43 -15.67
N ALA A 156 -4.13 21.64 -15.66
CA ALA A 156 -3.17 22.02 -14.62
C ALA A 156 -3.72 21.90 -13.18
N ILE A 157 -4.99 22.23 -12.97
CA ILE A 157 -5.64 22.11 -11.66
C ILE A 157 -5.69 20.65 -11.18
N ARG A 158 -6.04 19.71 -12.05
CA ARG A 158 -6.06 18.29 -11.70
C ARG A 158 -4.67 17.75 -11.42
N ARG A 159 -3.64 18.27 -12.12
CA ARG A 159 -2.23 17.91 -11.85
C ARG A 159 -1.80 18.39 -10.47
N LYS A 160 -2.21 19.60 -10.04
CA LYS A 160 -1.98 20.06 -8.66
C LYS A 160 -2.69 19.16 -7.63
N LEU A 161 -3.94 18.78 -7.89
CA LEU A 161 -4.65 17.80 -7.03
C LEU A 161 -3.94 16.44 -7.00
N GLY A 162 -3.33 16.02 -8.11
CA GLY A 162 -2.48 14.84 -8.17
C GLY A 162 -1.28 14.92 -7.22
N ASN A 163 -0.58 16.08 -7.19
CA ASN A 163 0.54 16.29 -6.25
C ASN A 163 0.07 16.21 -4.79
N VAL A 164 -1.07 16.82 -4.47
CA VAL A 164 -1.67 16.74 -3.11
C VAL A 164 -2.02 15.28 -2.77
N ALA A 165 -2.61 14.55 -3.70
CA ALA A 165 -2.96 13.14 -3.48
C ALA A 165 -1.72 12.28 -3.18
N ILE A 166 -0.62 12.45 -3.92
CA ILE A 166 0.64 11.75 -3.63
C ILE A 166 1.24 12.19 -2.30
N LEU A 167 1.22 13.49 -1.98
CA LEU A 167 1.70 14.00 -0.70
C LEU A 167 0.93 13.37 0.48
N LEU A 168 -0.40 13.27 0.37
CA LEU A 168 -1.23 12.60 1.38
C LEU A 168 -0.96 11.09 1.44
N ALA A 169 -0.71 10.44 0.30
CA ALA A 169 -0.35 9.02 0.26
C ALA A 169 0.99 8.72 0.96
N LEU A 170 1.91 9.69 1.00
CA LEU A 170 3.17 9.60 1.74
C LEU A 170 2.97 9.59 3.27
N VAL A 171 1.74 9.63 3.78
CA VAL A 171 1.43 9.30 5.17
C VAL A 171 1.94 7.91 5.54
N GLN A 172 2.00 6.98 4.57
CA GLN A 172 2.61 5.66 4.72
C GLN A 172 3.71 5.45 3.65
N PRO A 173 4.93 5.98 3.87
CA PRO A 173 6.00 5.94 2.87
C PRO A 173 6.38 4.52 2.46
N THR A 174 6.28 3.55 3.36
CA THR A 174 6.58 2.14 3.06
C THR A 174 5.74 1.57 1.92
N ILE A 175 4.55 2.11 1.68
CA ILE A 175 3.68 1.77 0.54
C ILE A 175 3.90 2.73 -0.62
N ALA A 176 4.01 4.03 -0.34
CA ALA A 176 4.04 5.06 -1.37
C ALA A 176 5.41 5.20 -2.07
N ALA A 177 6.52 4.91 -1.39
CA ALA A 177 7.87 5.10 -1.94
C ALA A 177 8.15 4.32 -3.23
N PRO A 178 7.77 3.05 -3.40
CA PRO A 178 7.93 2.35 -4.67
C PRO A 178 7.22 3.06 -5.84
N PHE A 179 6.03 3.61 -5.61
CA PHE A 179 5.27 4.34 -6.63
C PHE A 179 5.84 5.72 -6.95
N PHE A 180 6.69 6.27 -6.07
CA PHE A 180 7.29 7.58 -6.30
C PHE A 180 8.21 7.59 -7.54
N TRP A 181 8.82 6.46 -7.90
CA TRP A 181 9.59 6.32 -9.13
C TRP A 181 8.76 6.57 -10.39
N LEU A 182 7.46 6.21 -10.37
CA LEU A 182 6.55 6.54 -11.47
C LEU A 182 6.37 8.06 -11.61
N ILE A 183 6.22 8.76 -10.48
CA ILE A 183 6.09 10.22 -10.47
C ILE A 183 7.37 10.91 -10.94
N MET A 184 8.51 10.32 -10.65
CA MET A 184 9.81 10.89 -11.01
C MET A 184 10.14 10.70 -12.49
N PHE A 185 9.85 9.53 -13.07
CA PHE A 185 10.38 9.16 -14.38
C PHE A 185 9.35 9.10 -15.52
N VAL A 186 8.07 8.87 -15.24
CA VAL A 186 7.05 8.76 -16.29
C VAL A 186 6.61 10.12 -16.85
N PRO A 187 6.40 11.19 -16.03
CA PRO A 187 6.09 12.50 -16.57
C PRO A 187 7.26 13.09 -17.37
N ARG A 188 6.94 13.97 -18.35
CA ARG A 188 7.97 14.67 -19.13
C ARG A 188 8.83 15.66 -18.31
N THR A 189 8.47 15.92 -17.07
CA THR A 189 9.14 16.89 -16.19
C THR A 189 9.23 16.37 -14.77
N ILE A 190 10.36 16.63 -14.12
CA ILE A 190 10.59 16.27 -12.70
C ILE A 190 9.86 17.21 -11.72
N LYS A 191 9.25 18.31 -12.20
CA LYS A 191 8.61 19.31 -11.34
C LYS A 191 7.61 18.73 -10.33
N PRO A 192 6.69 17.79 -10.68
CA PRO A 192 5.77 17.20 -9.71
C PRO A 192 6.51 16.50 -8.57
N ALA A 193 7.52 15.69 -8.88
CA ALA A 193 8.32 14.98 -7.88
C ALA A 193 9.03 15.97 -6.94
N ALA A 194 9.66 17.01 -7.48
CA ALA A 194 10.34 18.05 -6.69
C ALA A 194 9.37 18.79 -5.75
N ILE A 195 8.18 19.16 -6.24
CA ILE A 195 7.14 19.83 -5.43
C ILE A 195 6.71 18.90 -4.27
N ILE A 196 6.46 17.63 -4.54
CA ILE A 196 6.02 16.66 -3.52
C ILE A 196 7.11 16.47 -2.46
N VAL A 197 8.38 16.28 -2.87
CA VAL A 197 9.50 16.13 -1.94
C VAL A 197 9.66 17.37 -1.08
N MET A 198 9.67 18.56 -1.68
CA MET A 198 9.79 19.82 -0.95
C MET A 198 8.64 20.00 0.05
N SER A 199 7.40 19.72 -0.37
CA SER A 199 6.23 19.79 0.51
C SER A 199 6.33 18.80 1.66
N TYR A 200 6.83 17.59 1.42
CA TYR A 200 7.01 16.58 2.46
C TYR A 200 8.10 16.97 3.46
N VAL A 201 9.22 17.54 2.99
CA VAL A 201 10.28 18.09 3.85
C VAL A 201 9.75 19.23 4.71
N LEU A 202 8.97 20.16 4.13
CA LEU A 202 8.34 21.25 4.89
C LEU A 202 7.36 20.72 5.95
N LEU A 203 6.53 19.72 5.62
CA LEU A 203 5.65 19.06 6.60
C LEU A 203 6.43 18.38 7.71
N THR A 204 7.57 17.74 7.39
CA THR A 204 8.44 17.13 8.37
C THR A 204 9.03 18.18 9.32
N GLY A 205 9.55 19.29 8.77
CA GLY A 205 10.05 20.41 9.56
C GLY A 205 8.96 21.00 10.48
N PHE A 206 7.77 21.23 9.93
CA PHE A 206 6.62 21.70 10.69
C PHE A 206 6.24 20.74 11.83
N ALA A 207 6.17 19.43 11.55
CA ALA A 207 5.89 18.42 12.56
C ALA A 207 6.91 18.43 13.71
N LEU A 208 8.19 18.58 13.37
CA LEU A 208 9.27 18.60 14.38
C LEU A 208 9.20 19.82 15.29
N MET A 209 8.67 20.97 14.83
CA MET A 209 8.50 22.16 15.67
C MET A 209 7.61 21.90 16.88
N PHE A 210 6.55 21.09 16.74
CA PHE A 210 5.68 20.75 17.86
C PHE A 210 6.37 19.92 18.94
N GLN A 211 7.31 19.07 18.56
CA GLN A 211 8.11 18.28 19.52
C GLN A 211 9.06 19.15 20.34
N THR A 212 9.44 20.31 19.83
CA THR A 212 10.39 21.22 20.50
C THR A 212 9.72 22.24 21.39
N MET A 213 8.48 22.64 21.05
CA MET A 213 7.70 23.62 21.83
C MET A 213 7.17 23.05 23.15
N GLY A 214 6.87 21.74 23.20
CA GLY A 214 6.31 21.07 24.39
C GLY A 214 7.32 20.72 25.47
N THR A 215 8.59 20.64 25.15
CA THR A 215 9.67 20.41 26.12
C THR A 215 10.58 21.62 26.12
N ALA A 216 10.64 22.33 27.26
CA ALA A 216 11.57 23.45 27.49
C ALA A 216 13.08 23.02 27.46
N LYS A 217 13.37 21.89 26.84
CA LYS A 217 14.72 21.38 26.59
C LYS A 217 15.09 21.63 25.15
N LYS A 218 16.19 22.41 24.98
CA LYS A 218 16.91 22.67 23.72
C LYS A 218 16.76 21.56 22.70
N LEU A 219 16.45 21.98 21.46
CA LEU A 219 16.57 21.17 20.26
C LEU A 219 17.99 20.60 20.20
N ASP A 220 18.16 19.41 20.76
CA ASP A 220 19.40 18.69 20.60
C ASP A 220 19.32 17.99 19.23
N SER A 221 20.27 18.31 18.33
CA SER A 221 20.41 17.62 17.04
C SER A 221 20.46 16.09 17.20
N ALA A 222 20.88 15.61 18.37
CA ALA A 222 20.79 14.24 18.82
C ALA A 222 19.34 13.69 18.88
N SER A 223 18.30 14.53 19.10
CA SER A 223 16.91 14.04 19.17
C SER A 223 16.32 13.74 17.79
N SER A 224 16.70 14.49 16.76
CA SER A 224 16.31 14.25 15.36
C SER A 224 16.99 13.01 14.78
N MET A 225 18.29 12.83 15.06
CA MET A 225 19.00 11.60 14.69
C MET A 225 18.44 10.38 15.45
N LYS A 226 18.08 10.54 16.71
CA LYS A 226 17.50 9.47 17.53
C LYS A 226 16.09 9.07 17.06
N SER A 227 15.31 9.98 16.46
CA SER A 227 14.05 9.65 15.83
C SER A 227 14.24 8.79 14.56
N ILE A 228 15.26 9.05 13.76
CA ILE A 228 15.64 8.25 12.60
C ILE A 228 16.19 6.88 13.04
N GLU A 229 17.02 6.85 14.07
CA GLU A 229 17.56 5.63 14.66
C GLU A 229 16.44 4.77 15.26
N ASN A 230 15.48 5.36 15.96
CA ASN A 230 14.31 4.67 16.47
C ASN A 230 13.40 4.19 15.33
N TRP A 231 13.20 4.97 14.27
CA TRP A 231 12.47 4.52 13.10
C TRP A 231 13.18 3.32 12.43
N THR A 232 14.46 3.37 12.23
CA THR A 232 15.24 2.26 11.66
C THR A 232 15.28 1.05 12.58
N SER A 233 15.39 1.24 13.91
CA SER A 233 15.34 0.16 14.87
C SER A 233 13.93 -0.44 15.01
N HIS A 234 12.87 0.35 14.92
CA HIS A 234 11.50 -0.14 14.90
C HIS A 234 11.11 -0.74 13.54
N ALA A 235 11.56 -0.14 12.44
CA ALA A 235 11.46 -0.78 11.13
C ALA A 235 12.21 -2.12 11.10
N SER A 236 13.36 -2.21 11.74
CA SER A 236 14.10 -3.46 11.95
C SER A 236 13.56 -4.32 13.09
N GLY A 237 12.97 -3.75 14.13
CA GLY A 237 12.35 -4.45 15.27
C GLY A 237 10.97 -5.04 14.98
N GLY A 238 10.25 -4.52 14.01
CA GLY A 238 9.11 -5.18 13.38
C GLY A 238 9.48 -6.55 12.78
N ILE A 239 10.77 -6.78 12.59
CA ILE A 239 11.39 -8.02 12.11
C ILE A 239 11.46 -9.09 13.21
N LYS A 240 11.58 -8.75 14.50
CA LYS A 240 11.49 -9.73 15.59
C LYS A 240 10.08 -10.34 15.70
N ALA A 241 9.05 -9.66 15.21
CA ALA A 241 7.71 -10.18 15.00
C ALA A 241 7.57 -10.94 13.65
N GLY A 242 8.64 -11.08 12.90
CA GLY A 242 8.68 -11.67 11.55
C GLY A 242 8.61 -13.18 11.48
N SER A 243 7.88 -13.81 12.40
CA SER A 243 7.42 -15.17 12.16
C SER A 243 6.28 -15.13 11.14
N VAL A 244 6.28 -16.07 10.22
CA VAL A 244 5.18 -16.30 9.26
C VAL A 244 3.84 -16.39 10.01
N SER A 245 3.84 -16.98 11.22
CA SER A 245 2.70 -17.01 12.15
C SER A 245 2.17 -15.64 12.58
N GLY A 246 2.96 -14.55 12.41
CA GLY A 246 2.52 -13.17 12.61
C GLY A 246 1.88 -12.53 11.38
N GLY A 247 1.66 -13.28 10.30
CA GLY A 247 1.09 -12.78 9.04
C GLY A 247 2.06 -11.98 8.17
N TYR A 248 3.37 -12.12 8.40
CA TYR A 248 4.41 -11.50 7.57
C TYR A 248 4.85 -12.48 6.47
N ASN A 249 4.75 -12.05 5.22
CA ASN A 249 5.14 -12.82 4.04
C ASN A 249 5.80 -11.91 3.00
N ASN A 250 7.03 -11.49 3.28
CA ASN A 250 7.79 -10.51 2.50
C ASN A 250 9.28 -10.85 2.54
N ILE A 251 10.12 -10.02 1.88
CA ILE A 251 11.56 -10.26 1.80
C ILE A 251 12.25 -10.29 3.19
N HIS A 252 11.79 -9.47 4.13
CA HIS A 252 12.36 -9.46 5.48
C HIS A 252 12.08 -10.77 6.23
N THR A 253 10.87 -11.32 6.07
CA THR A 253 10.53 -12.63 6.65
C THR A 253 11.45 -13.73 6.11
N LEU A 254 11.65 -13.75 4.78
CA LEU A 254 12.56 -14.70 4.14
C LEU A 254 13.99 -14.56 4.65
N LEU A 255 14.54 -13.34 4.66
CA LEU A 255 15.91 -13.11 5.14
C LEU A 255 16.08 -13.44 6.62
N THR A 256 15.08 -13.13 7.45
CA THR A 256 15.12 -13.45 8.88
C THR A 256 15.05 -14.95 9.13
N SER A 257 14.19 -15.67 8.41
CA SER A 257 14.07 -17.13 8.54
C SER A 257 15.32 -17.89 8.09
N THR A 258 16.12 -17.28 7.21
CA THR A 258 17.41 -17.84 6.73
C THR A 258 18.62 -17.33 7.53
N GLY A 259 18.42 -16.62 8.64
CA GLY A 259 19.52 -16.10 9.47
C GLY A 259 20.19 -14.83 8.92
N LEU A 260 19.63 -14.25 7.85
CA LEU A 260 20.17 -13.08 7.16
C LEU A 260 19.47 -11.75 7.55
N ALA A 261 18.90 -11.66 8.76
CA ALA A 261 18.15 -10.49 9.22
C ALA A 261 18.90 -9.14 9.09
N LYS A 262 20.23 -9.15 9.23
CA LYS A 262 21.07 -7.96 9.03
C LYS A 262 20.97 -7.35 7.62
N TRP A 263 20.54 -8.13 6.64
CA TRP A 263 20.37 -7.71 5.24
C TRP A 263 18.99 -7.13 4.93
N ASN A 264 18.06 -7.08 5.88
CA ASN A 264 16.70 -6.61 5.64
C ASN A 264 16.64 -5.20 5.05
N ILE A 265 17.30 -4.23 5.70
CA ILE A 265 17.34 -2.84 5.18
C ILE A 265 18.14 -2.74 3.89
N PRO A 266 19.37 -3.28 3.78
CA PRO A 266 20.10 -3.30 2.50
C PRO A 266 19.29 -3.92 1.35
N ALA A 267 18.63 -5.05 1.56
CA ALA A 267 17.82 -5.70 0.54
C ALA A 267 16.65 -4.81 0.10
N SER A 268 15.96 -4.17 1.04
CA SER A 268 14.89 -3.22 0.70
C SER A 268 15.40 -2.07 -0.15
N LEU A 269 16.55 -1.49 0.19
CA LEU A 269 17.14 -0.40 -0.58
C LEU A 269 17.56 -0.86 -1.98
N ILE A 270 18.15 -2.05 -2.11
CA ILE A 270 18.53 -2.63 -3.40
C ILE A 270 17.28 -2.86 -4.27
N ILE A 271 16.21 -3.44 -3.70
CA ILE A 271 14.95 -3.67 -4.42
C ILE A 271 14.34 -2.34 -4.88
N LEU A 272 14.33 -1.34 -4.01
CA LEU A 272 13.78 -0.03 -4.35
C LEU A 272 14.61 0.65 -5.45
N LEU A 273 15.94 0.58 -5.38
CA LEU A 273 16.83 1.11 -6.41
C LEU A 273 16.67 0.37 -7.74
N ALA A 274 16.64 -0.96 -7.72
CA ALA A 274 16.42 -1.79 -8.90
C ALA A 274 15.08 -1.47 -9.58
N LEU A 275 14.01 -1.26 -8.78
CA LEU A 275 12.73 -0.79 -9.28
C LEU A 275 12.85 0.59 -9.95
N GLY A 276 13.58 1.53 -9.34
CA GLY A 276 13.81 2.85 -9.90
C GLY A 276 14.51 2.79 -11.24
N ILE A 277 15.60 2.00 -11.34
CA ILE A 277 16.32 1.76 -12.59
C ILE A 277 15.39 1.14 -13.64
N TRP A 278 14.61 0.12 -13.25
CA TRP A 278 13.66 -0.53 -14.16
C TRP A 278 12.62 0.46 -14.70
N ILE A 279 11.98 1.24 -13.84
CA ILE A 279 10.99 2.25 -14.24
C ILE A 279 11.64 3.33 -15.13
N PHE A 280 12.86 3.76 -14.83
CA PHE A 280 13.59 4.71 -15.68
C PHE A 280 13.84 4.16 -17.10
N LEU A 281 14.28 2.90 -17.21
CA LEU A 281 14.52 2.25 -18.49
C LEU A 281 13.24 2.06 -19.30
N TYR A 282 12.14 1.71 -18.63
CA TYR A 282 10.85 1.40 -19.27
C TYR A 282 9.78 2.46 -19.04
N ARG A 283 10.16 3.72 -18.78
CA ARG A 283 9.24 4.82 -18.46
C ARG A 283 8.20 5.16 -19.52
N HIS A 284 8.41 4.68 -20.75
CA HIS A 284 7.49 4.83 -21.88
C HIS A 284 6.53 3.63 -22.06
N ALA A 285 6.70 2.59 -21.25
CA ALA A 285 5.77 1.46 -21.24
C ALA A 285 4.37 1.89 -20.77
N GLU A 286 3.38 1.04 -21.00
CA GLU A 286 2.02 1.29 -20.55
C GLU A 286 1.99 1.49 -19.04
N ILE A 287 1.47 2.64 -18.59
CA ILE A 287 1.42 3.01 -17.16
C ILE A 287 0.72 1.94 -16.31
N GLY A 288 -0.25 1.23 -16.89
CA GLY A 288 -0.96 0.15 -16.26
C GLY A 288 -0.06 -1.01 -15.84
N LEU A 289 0.83 -1.42 -16.72
CA LEU A 289 1.82 -2.47 -16.41
C LEU A 289 2.78 -2.03 -15.30
N LEU A 290 3.25 -0.79 -15.40
CA LEU A 290 4.17 -0.22 -14.40
C LEU A 290 3.51 -0.13 -13.01
N ILE A 291 2.23 0.28 -12.92
CA ILE A 291 1.47 0.33 -11.67
C ILE A 291 1.31 -1.08 -11.08
N GLY A 292 0.89 -2.06 -11.90
CA GLY A 292 0.69 -3.44 -11.44
C GLY A 292 1.98 -4.07 -10.92
N MET A 293 3.08 -3.93 -11.66
CA MET A 293 4.41 -4.38 -11.25
C MET A 293 4.87 -3.70 -9.95
N THR A 294 4.75 -2.37 -9.87
CA THR A 294 5.15 -1.59 -8.70
C THR A 294 4.36 -1.99 -7.47
N ALA A 295 3.06 -2.30 -7.60
CA ALA A 295 2.22 -2.72 -6.49
C ALA A 295 2.67 -4.05 -5.88
N ILE A 296 3.11 -5.01 -6.70
CA ILE A 296 3.67 -6.27 -6.20
C ILE A 296 4.98 -6.01 -5.45
N ILE A 297 5.86 -5.20 -6.01
CA ILE A 297 7.11 -4.85 -5.34
C ILE A 297 6.83 -4.09 -4.06
N ALA A 298 5.90 -3.12 -4.06
CA ALA A 298 5.48 -2.40 -2.86
C ALA A 298 4.94 -3.33 -1.76
N ARG A 299 4.32 -4.46 -2.13
CA ARG A 299 3.85 -5.47 -1.19
C ARG A 299 4.98 -6.29 -0.59
N LEU A 300 6.05 -6.56 -1.31
CA LEU A 300 7.07 -7.55 -0.95
C LEU A 300 8.37 -6.95 -0.41
N TRP A 301 8.71 -5.68 -0.67
CA TRP A 301 10.04 -5.10 -0.47
C TRP A 301 10.43 -4.82 0.98
N ILE A 302 9.43 -4.74 1.89
CA ILE A 302 9.62 -4.43 3.31
C ILE A 302 8.62 -5.24 4.17
N TYR A 303 8.69 -5.10 5.49
CA TYR A 303 7.92 -5.82 6.51
C TYR A 303 6.39 -5.62 6.45
N HIS A 304 5.77 -5.86 5.31
CA HIS A 304 4.32 -5.79 5.18
C HIS A 304 3.61 -7.06 5.65
N ARG A 305 2.42 -6.87 6.25
CA ARG A 305 1.53 -7.95 6.68
C ARG A 305 0.49 -8.27 5.60
N TRP A 306 -0.21 -9.37 5.77
CA TRP A 306 -1.23 -9.89 4.88
C TRP A 306 -2.36 -8.90 4.54
N TYR A 307 -2.74 -7.97 5.42
CA TYR A 307 -3.72 -6.92 5.09
C TYR A 307 -3.21 -5.93 4.02
N ASN A 308 -1.90 -5.85 3.80
CA ASN A 308 -1.33 -5.08 2.69
C ASN A 308 -1.49 -5.78 1.32
N ASP A 309 -2.09 -7.00 1.29
CA ASP A 309 -2.49 -7.64 0.03
C ASP A 309 -3.60 -6.88 -0.70
N LEU A 310 -4.14 -5.83 -0.11
CA LEU A 310 -4.94 -4.84 -0.84
C LEU A 310 -4.20 -4.25 -2.04
N LEU A 311 -2.85 -4.16 -1.99
CA LEU A 311 -1.99 -3.78 -3.12
C LEU A 311 -2.18 -4.71 -4.33
N ILE A 312 -2.47 -5.99 -4.10
CA ILE A 312 -2.57 -7.02 -5.15
C ILE A 312 -3.81 -6.80 -6.06
N VAL A 313 -4.78 -6.03 -5.59
CA VAL A 313 -5.92 -5.63 -6.44
C VAL A 313 -5.43 -4.88 -7.69
N LEU A 314 -4.35 -4.10 -7.62
CA LEU A 314 -3.81 -3.37 -8.77
C LEU A 314 -3.24 -4.29 -9.85
N PRO A 315 -2.33 -5.25 -9.55
CA PRO A 315 -1.86 -6.21 -10.56
C PRO A 315 -2.99 -7.11 -11.07
N LEU A 316 -3.99 -7.48 -10.27
CA LEU A 316 -5.17 -8.21 -10.76
C LEU A 316 -5.89 -7.42 -11.86
N VAL A 317 -6.18 -6.14 -11.62
CA VAL A 317 -6.82 -5.31 -12.63
C VAL A 317 -5.90 -5.08 -13.84
N THR A 318 -4.58 -5.04 -13.66
CA THR A 318 -3.61 -4.99 -14.76
C THR A 318 -3.66 -6.27 -15.61
N LEU A 319 -3.71 -7.44 -14.98
CA LEU A 319 -3.87 -8.72 -15.70
C LEU A 319 -5.20 -8.75 -16.47
N PHE A 320 -6.29 -8.30 -15.89
CA PHE A 320 -7.57 -8.17 -16.56
C PHE A 320 -7.48 -7.25 -17.79
N ARG A 321 -6.77 -6.12 -17.72
CA ARG A 321 -6.52 -5.24 -18.89
C ARG A 321 -5.82 -5.96 -20.03
N ILE A 322 -4.79 -6.77 -19.73
CA ILE A 322 -4.05 -7.54 -20.74
C ILE A 322 -5.00 -8.46 -21.52
N THR A 323 -6.00 -9.06 -20.87
CA THR A 323 -6.96 -9.94 -21.56
C THR A 323 -7.84 -9.20 -22.57
N HIS A 324 -8.06 -7.89 -22.38
CA HIS A 324 -8.97 -7.08 -23.20
C HIS A 324 -8.26 -6.27 -24.31
N GLN A 325 -6.95 -6.13 -24.22
CA GLN A 325 -6.21 -5.33 -25.19
C GLN A 325 -5.80 -6.16 -26.43
N ALA A 326 -6.09 -5.65 -27.64
CA ALA A 326 -5.90 -6.39 -28.88
C ALA A 326 -4.43 -6.71 -29.19
N HIS A 327 -3.50 -5.85 -28.78
CA HIS A 327 -2.08 -5.97 -29.12
C HIS A 327 -1.33 -7.11 -28.39
N TYR A 328 -1.92 -7.70 -27.35
CA TYR A 328 -1.32 -8.84 -26.66
C TYR A 328 -1.60 -10.16 -27.41
N SER A 329 -0.59 -11.05 -27.44
CA SER A 329 -0.73 -12.38 -28.02
C SER A 329 -1.76 -13.23 -27.28
N SER A 330 -2.35 -14.22 -27.97
CA SER A 330 -3.29 -15.18 -27.36
C SER A 330 -2.68 -15.90 -26.15
N LYS A 331 -1.38 -16.25 -26.23
CA LYS A 331 -0.64 -16.86 -25.13
C LYS A 331 -0.54 -15.92 -23.92
N ALA A 332 -0.22 -14.64 -24.13
CA ALA A 332 -0.15 -13.66 -23.05
C ALA A 332 -1.52 -13.45 -22.39
N LYS A 333 -2.60 -13.36 -23.17
CA LYS A 333 -3.97 -13.27 -22.67
C LYS A 333 -4.37 -14.49 -21.84
N TYR A 334 -4.04 -15.69 -22.32
CA TYR A 334 -4.31 -16.93 -21.59
C TYR A 334 -3.61 -16.95 -20.24
N VAL A 335 -2.29 -16.68 -20.21
CA VAL A 335 -1.51 -16.62 -18.96
C VAL A 335 -2.05 -15.54 -18.01
N ALA A 336 -2.37 -14.34 -18.53
CA ALA A 336 -2.98 -13.28 -17.75
C ALA A 336 -4.33 -13.69 -17.13
N THR A 337 -5.16 -14.41 -17.89
CA THR A 337 -6.45 -14.93 -17.40
C THR A 337 -6.25 -15.94 -16.28
N VAL A 338 -5.32 -16.89 -16.44
CA VAL A 338 -5.03 -17.89 -15.40
C VAL A 338 -4.52 -17.24 -14.12
N LEU A 339 -3.52 -16.35 -14.25
CA LEU A 339 -2.97 -15.61 -13.11
C LEU A 339 -4.03 -14.71 -12.43
N PHE A 340 -4.91 -14.09 -13.21
CA PHE A 340 -6.02 -13.30 -12.69
C PHE A 340 -6.99 -14.15 -11.87
N ILE A 341 -7.44 -15.29 -12.42
CA ILE A 341 -8.41 -16.17 -11.74
C ILE A 341 -7.81 -16.72 -10.44
N ILE A 342 -6.58 -17.25 -10.49
CA ILE A 342 -5.91 -17.79 -9.31
C ILE A 342 -5.71 -16.69 -8.26
N GLY A 343 -5.18 -15.54 -8.67
CA GLY A 343 -4.94 -14.42 -7.78
C GLY A 343 -6.22 -13.85 -7.17
N TRP A 344 -7.30 -13.77 -7.94
CA TRP A 344 -8.60 -13.37 -7.44
C TRP A 344 -9.13 -14.37 -6.39
N LEU A 345 -9.08 -15.67 -6.66
CA LEU A 345 -9.52 -16.69 -5.71
C LEU A 345 -8.72 -16.63 -4.40
N VAL A 346 -7.41 -16.44 -4.50
CA VAL A 346 -6.51 -16.34 -3.36
C VAL A 346 -6.76 -15.08 -2.52
N THR A 347 -7.22 -13.99 -3.14
CA THR A 347 -7.51 -12.74 -2.43
C THR A 347 -8.95 -12.63 -1.94
N LEU A 348 -9.83 -13.57 -2.28
CA LEU A 348 -11.24 -13.54 -1.93
C LEU A 348 -11.45 -13.73 -0.41
N ALA A 349 -12.34 -12.93 0.18
CA ALA A 349 -12.70 -13.05 1.60
C ALA A 349 -13.38 -14.39 1.91
N PRO A 350 -13.19 -14.91 3.11
CA PRO A 350 -12.48 -14.34 4.27
C PRO A 350 -10.96 -14.50 4.23
N GLY A 351 -10.37 -14.99 3.16
CA GLY A 351 -8.95 -15.21 3.00
C GLY A 351 -8.37 -16.40 3.83
N GLY A 352 -9.09 -16.85 4.75
CA GLY A 352 -9.16 -18.02 5.66
C GLY A 352 -7.91 -18.79 6.07
N LEU A 353 -6.82 -18.56 5.43
CA LEU A 353 -5.73 -19.51 5.39
C LEU A 353 -4.60 -19.17 6.38
N TYR A 354 -4.57 -17.94 6.88
CA TYR A 354 -3.81 -17.58 8.08
C TYR A 354 -4.52 -18.04 9.38
N LEU A 355 -5.78 -18.48 9.30
CA LEU A 355 -6.52 -19.11 10.40
C LEU A 355 -6.27 -20.62 10.46
N LEU A 356 -5.58 -21.19 9.46
CA LEU A 356 -5.19 -22.59 9.48
C LEU A 356 -4.14 -22.84 10.56
N PRO A 357 -4.14 -24.03 11.19
CA PRO A 357 -3.09 -24.38 12.13
C PRO A 357 -1.74 -24.52 11.42
N SER A 358 -0.65 -24.15 12.13
CA SER A 358 0.71 -24.39 11.62
C SER A 358 0.92 -25.89 11.36
N PRO A 359 1.60 -26.27 10.25
CA PRO A 359 2.33 -25.44 9.30
C PRO A 359 1.51 -24.97 8.07
N LEU A 360 0.20 -25.25 8.00
CA LEU A 360 -0.62 -24.98 6.81
C LEU A 360 -0.75 -23.48 6.50
N ASP A 361 -0.85 -22.65 7.54
CA ASP A 361 -0.82 -21.18 7.42
C ASP A 361 0.46 -20.69 6.74
N THR A 362 1.60 -21.23 7.15
CA THR A 362 2.92 -20.91 6.61
C THR A 362 3.06 -21.31 5.14
N VAL A 363 2.67 -22.56 4.81
CA VAL A 363 2.69 -23.07 3.43
C VAL A 363 1.81 -22.19 2.53
N TRP A 364 0.65 -21.83 3.01
CA TRP A 364 -0.26 -20.96 2.24
C TRP A 364 0.33 -19.59 1.99
N MET A 365 0.86 -18.92 3.01
CA MET A 365 1.46 -17.60 2.84
C MET A 365 2.66 -17.62 1.90
N MET A 366 3.47 -18.69 1.92
CA MET A 366 4.56 -18.88 0.96
C MET A 366 4.05 -19.11 -0.46
N ALA A 367 2.98 -19.88 -0.63
CA ALA A 367 2.34 -20.08 -1.94
C ALA A 367 1.81 -18.75 -2.53
N GLN A 368 1.25 -17.87 -1.70
CA GLN A 368 0.86 -16.52 -2.11
C GLN A 368 2.07 -15.71 -2.63
N VAL A 369 3.19 -15.71 -1.89
CA VAL A 369 4.41 -15.00 -2.32
C VAL A 369 4.90 -15.52 -3.67
N VAL A 370 4.93 -16.86 -3.87
CA VAL A 370 5.31 -17.47 -5.15
C VAL A 370 4.38 -17.01 -6.27
N LEU A 371 3.08 -16.95 -6.02
CA LEU A 371 2.09 -16.45 -6.99
C LEU A 371 2.34 -14.97 -7.33
N TRP A 372 2.59 -14.11 -6.33
CA TRP A 372 2.89 -12.69 -6.55
C TRP A 372 4.18 -12.52 -7.35
N LEU A 373 5.21 -13.32 -7.08
CA LEU A 373 6.45 -13.31 -7.87
C LEU A 373 6.22 -13.80 -9.30
N GLY A 374 5.40 -14.83 -9.50
CA GLY A 374 4.99 -15.28 -10.83
C GLY A 374 4.27 -14.19 -11.63
N MET A 375 3.34 -13.46 -10.98
CA MET A 375 2.69 -12.27 -11.60
C MET A 375 3.71 -11.17 -11.91
N LEU A 376 4.66 -10.92 -11.01
CA LEU A 376 5.71 -9.91 -11.20
C LEU A 376 6.55 -10.23 -12.45
N VAL A 377 7.07 -11.45 -12.55
CA VAL A 377 7.88 -11.91 -13.68
C VAL A 377 7.07 -11.80 -14.98
N PHE A 378 5.81 -12.21 -14.97
CA PHE A 378 4.94 -12.09 -16.13
C PHE A 378 4.76 -10.62 -16.57
N LEU A 379 4.45 -9.71 -15.64
CA LEU A 379 4.29 -8.29 -15.97
C LEU A 379 5.59 -7.65 -16.47
N MET A 380 6.74 -7.99 -15.87
CA MET A 380 8.05 -7.56 -16.35
C MET A 380 8.33 -8.05 -17.77
N GLN A 381 7.99 -9.30 -18.07
CA GLN A 381 8.11 -9.86 -19.41
C GLN A 381 7.23 -9.10 -20.42
N GLN A 382 5.98 -8.75 -20.06
CA GLN A 382 5.11 -7.97 -20.94
C GLN A 382 5.68 -6.56 -21.19
N ILE A 383 6.21 -5.89 -20.18
CA ILE A 383 6.88 -4.59 -20.31
C ILE A 383 8.06 -4.73 -21.29
N TYR A 384 8.92 -5.72 -21.09
CA TYR A 384 10.11 -5.95 -21.92
C TYR A 384 9.73 -6.21 -23.39
N THR A 385 8.77 -7.08 -23.65
CA THR A 385 8.36 -7.45 -25.02
C THR A 385 7.71 -6.30 -25.79
N GLN A 386 7.00 -5.40 -25.12
CA GLN A 386 6.42 -4.22 -25.78
C GLN A 386 7.48 -3.17 -26.15
N TYR A 387 8.54 -3.06 -25.36
CA TYR A 387 9.52 -2.00 -25.53
C TYR A 387 10.63 -2.35 -26.54
N THR A 388 11.00 -3.61 -26.63
CA THR A 388 12.12 -4.07 -27.49
C THR A 388 11.92 -3.76 -28.97
N PRO A 389 10.72 -3.86 -29.58
CA PRO A 389 10.50 -3.50 -30.99
C PRO A 389 10.68 -2.01 -31.27
N GLN A 390 10.30 -1.12 -30.33
CA GLN A 390 10.39 0.33 -30.50
C GLN A 390 11.84 0.83 -30.45
N PHE A 391 12.70 0.20 -29.65
CA PHE A 391 14.13 0.53 -29.60
C PHE A 391 14.87 0.15 -30.89
N ARG A 392 14.48 -0.94 -31.56
CA ARG A 392 15.09 -1.33 -32.87
C ARG A 392 14.79 -0.34 -33.98
N ILE A 393 13.61 0.28 -33.98
CA ILE A 393 13.20 1.24 -35.00
C ILE A 393 13.83 2.63 -34.78
N LEU A 394 14.02 3.04 -33.53
CA LEU A 394 14.63 4.35 -33.21
C LEU A 394 16.15 4.38 -33.37
N ASN A 395 16.83 3.24 -33.27
CA ASN A 395 18.27 3.15 -33.49
C ASN A 395 18.65 2.84 -34.97
N LEU A 396 17.65 2.72 -35.87
CA LEU A 396 17.86 2.55 -37.29
C LEU A 396 17.48 3.80 -38.11
N ARG A 397 17.17 4.91 -37.44
CA ARG A 397 17.00 6.24 -38.03
C ARG A 397 17.97 7.24 -37.35
#